data_3fd1faf0d6638b39655885549357cc48
#
_entry.id   3fd1faf0d6638b39655885549357cc48
#
_cell.length_a   1.000
_cell.length_b   1.000
_cell.length_c   1.000
_cell.angle_alpha   90.00
_cell.angle_beta   90.00
_cell.angle_gamma   90.00
#
_symmetry.space_group_name_H-M   'P 1'
#
loop_
_entity.id
_entity.type
_entity.pdbx_description
1 polymer ?
#
loop_
_entity_poly.entity_id
_entity_poly.type
_entity_poly.pdbx_seq_one_letter_code
_entity_poly.pdbx_strand_id
1 'polypeptide(L)'
;MNFSKFIAYTNRLCYTKQIKRKGADAVTNLNTYFQKHGLCAENILYIYRRDRKTVIKRMDGEEFALFIPISSILAVLPECEFLNISKGTVVCRSHIVNISSDGVYTMSDGCSFQGRKRGLSSHRRLRTEMRLEDKHTSPLNMLEKCSLLDNMPLAFCVIELVFNEDGRGVDFIFRYCNAEMEKVEGVPVEEMLNRSF
;
A
#
# COMPACT_ATOMS: atom_id res chain seq x y z
N MET A 1 6.23 16.29 9.62
CA MET A 1 6.67 14.89 9.89
C MET A 1 6.40 14.10 8.62
N ASN A 2 7.44 13.72 7.90
CA ASN A 2 7.31 13.17 6.54
C ASN A 2 6.66 11.78 6.62
N PHE A 3 5.53 11.53 5.96
CA PHE A 3 4.81 10.24 5.97
C PHE A 3 5.72 9.07 5.58
N SER A 4 6.71 9.30 4.70
CA SER A 4 7.73 8.33 4.34
C SER A 4 8.65 7.92 5.51
N LYS A 5 8.89 8.80 6.49
CA LYS A 5 9.64 8.44 7.72
C LYS A 5 8.79 7.64 8.70
N PHE A 6 7.48 7.84 8.72
CA PHE A 6 6.57 7.06 9.57
C PHE A 6 6.41 5.62 9.07
N ILE A 7 6.33 5.42 7.75
CA ILE A 7 6.30 4.10 7.13
C ILE A 7 7.62 3.36 7.36
N ALA A 8 8.76 4.04 7.25
CA ALA A 8 10.08 3.46 7.55
C ALA A 8 10.25 3.08 9.03
N TYR A 9 9.60 3.80 9.95
CA TYR A 9 9.67 3.50 11.39
C TYR A 9 8.79 2.32 11.80
N THR A 10 7.59 2.19 11.21
CA THR A 10 6.72 1.03 11.41
C THR A 10 7.29 -0.23 10.80
N ASN A 11 7.92 -0.16 9.63
CA ASN A 11 8.64 -1.27 9.01
C ASN A 11 9.82 -1.74 9.87
N ARG A 12 10.57 -0.85 10.50
CA ARG A 12 11.69 -1.20 11.39
C ARG A 12 11.24 -1.88 12.68
N LEU A 13 10.06 -1.53 13.20
CA LEU A 13 9.49 -2.16 14.42
C LEU A 13 8.86 -3.53 14.15
N CYS A 14 8.26 -3.75 12.99
CA CYS A 14 7.82 -5.09 12.55
C CYS A 14 9.01 -6.03 12.32
N TYR A 15 10.11 -5.50 11.76
CA TYR A 15 11.32 -6.28 11.47
C TYR A 15 12.02 -6.81 12.73
N THR A 16 11.99 -6.08 13.84
CA THR A 16 12.70 -6.46 15.09
C THR A 16 11.94 -7.44 15.99
N LYS A 17 10.63 -7.58 15.87
CA LYS A 17 9.84 -8.48 16.74
C LYS A 17 9.81 -9.95 16.28
N GLN A 18 10.07 -10.26 15.02
CA GLN A 18 9.96 -11.63 14.48
C GLN A 18 11.27 -12.45 14.50
N ILE A 19 12.43 -11.83 14.67
CA ILE A 19 13.74 -12.51 14.59
C ILE A 19 13.98 -13.52 15.74
N LYS A 20 13.13 -13.58 16.76
CA LYS A 20 13.37 -14.41 17.96
C LYS A 20 12.86 -15.86 17.90
N ARG A 21 12.35 -16.37 16.77
CA ARG A 21 11.84 -17.75 16.69
C ARG A 21 12.33 -18.51 15.47
N LYS A 22 13.36 -19.36 15.67
CA LYS A 22 13.88 -20.47 14.84
C LYS A 22 14.95 -20.14 13.79
N GLY A 23 16.17 -20.57 14.07
CA GLY A 23 17.23 -20.78 13.07
C GLY A 23 18.04 -19.53 12.72
N ALA A 24 18.76 -18.96 13.66
CA ALA A 24 19.59 -17.77 13.47
C ALA A 24 20.50 -17.84 12.22
N ASP A 25 21.07 -19.00 11.94
CA ASP A 25 22.04 -19.18 10.84
C ASP A 25 21.37 -19.15 9.44
N ALA A 26 20.17 -19.73 9.30
CA ALA A 26 19.45 -19.75 8.01
C ALA A 26 18.88 -18.37 7.65
N VAL A 27 18.44 -17.61 8.64
CA VAL A 27 17.92 -16.24 8.47
C VAL A 27 19.05 -15.27 8.13
N THR A 28 20.22 -15.42 8.75
CA THR A 28 21.40 -14.58 8.47
C THR A 28 21.87 -14.78 7.03
N ASN A 29 21.95 -16.03 6.58
CA ASN A 29 22.30 -16.37 5.19
C ASN A 29 21.30 -15.80 4.17
N LEU A 30 20.00 -15.81 4.50
CA LEU A 30 18.96 -15.31 3.60
C LEU A 30 18.98 -13.78 3.51
N ASN A 31 19.17 -13.07 4.62
CA ASN A 31 19.34 -11.62 4.63
C ASN A 31 20.55 -11.16 3.81
N THR A 32 21.68 -11.89 3.95
CA THR A 32 22.88 -11.61 3.15
C THR A 32 22.62 -11.86 1.66
N TYR A 33 21.85 -12.91 1.33
CA TYR A 33 21.45 -13.19 -0.04
C TYR A 33 20.57 -12.06 -0.62
N PHE A 34 19.56 -11.59 0.15
CA PHE A 34 18.71 -10.49 -0.26
C PHE A 34 19.51 -9.21 -0.51
N GLN A 35 20.41 -8.86 0.39
CA GLN A 35 21.29 -7.69 0.23
C GLN A 35 22.18 -7.81 -1.02
N LYS A 36 22.79 -8.97 -1.23
CA LYS A 36 23.69 -9.24 -2.39
C LYS A 36 22.96 -9.08 -3.73
N HIS A 37 21.69 -9.48 -3.79
CA HIS A 37 20.88 -9.44 -5.01
C HIS A 37 19.94 -8.23 -5.07
N GLY A 38 20.05 -7.28 -4.14
CA GLY A 38 19.22 -6.09 -4.09
C GLY A 38 17.72 -6.40 -3.94
N LEU A 39 17.39 -7.52 -3.27
CA LEU A 39 16.00 -7.91 -3.01
C LEU A 39 15.50 -7.18 -1.76
N CYS A 40 14.41 -6.45 -1.89
CA CYS A 40 13.69 -5.79 -0.78
C CYS A 40 12.19 -5.98 -0.96
N ALA A 41 11.42 -5.75 0.09
CA ALA A 41 9.98 -5.95 0.06
C ALA A 41 9.31 -5.13 -1.05
N GLU A 42 9.79 -3.91 -1.25
CA GLU A 42 9.25 -2.94 -2.21
C GLU A 42 9.43 -3.37 -3.67
N ASN A 43 10.44 -4.20 -3.99
CA ASN A 43 10.73 -4.59 -5.37
C ASN A 43 10.33 -6.04 -5.71
N ILE A 44 9.76 -6.79 -4.76
CA ILE A 44 9.29 -8.15 -4.98
C ILE A 44 7.80 -8.12 -5.37
N LEU A 45 7.49 -8.61 -6.57
CA LEU A 45 6.11 -8.74 -7.06
C LEU A 45 5.39 -9.92 -6.41
N TYR A 46 5.99 -11.09 -6.50
CA TYR A 46 5.44 -12.32 -5.95
C TYR A 46 6.49 -13.41 -5.79
N ILE A 47 6.14 -14.44 -5.02
CA ILE A 47 6.98 -15.60 -4.70
C ILE A 47 6.16 -16.85 -5.00
N TYR A 48 6.70 -17.77 -5.77
CA TYR A 48 5.97 -18.98 -6.16
C TYR A 48 6.86 -20.22 -6.25
N ARG A 49 6.22 -21.40 -6.28
CA ARG A 49 6.91 -22.68 -6.42
C ARG A 49 6.94 -23.09 -7.88
N ARG A 50 8.14 -23.41 -8.40
CA ARG A 50 8.38 -24.00 -9.69
C ARG A 50 9.51 -25.05 -9.57
N ASP A 51 9.25 -26.27 -10.01
CA ASP A 51 10.24 -27.38 -10.05
C ASP A 51 10.97 -27.58 -8.73
N ARG A 52 10.23 -27.68 -7.61
CA ARG A 52 10.74 -27.82 -6.22
C ARG A 52 11.53 -26.60 -5.70
N LYS A 53 11.76 -25.59 -6.53
CA LYS A 53 12.41 -24.34 -6.11
C LYS A 53 11.37 -23.30 -5.70
N THR A 54 11.76 -22.39 -4.85
CA THR A 54 11.02 -21.16 -4.60
C THR A 54 11.60 -20.08 -5.49
N VAL A 55 10.76 -19.47 -6.31
CA VAL A 55 11.14 -18.41 -7.24
C VAL A 55 10.60 -17.10 -6.72
N ILE A 56 11.47 -16.10 -6.60
CA ILE A 56 11.12 -14.71 -6.27
C ILE A 56 11.14 -13.92 -7.58
N LYS A 57 10.03 -13.26 -7.92
CA LYS A 57 9.92 -12.38 -9.09
C LYS A 57 10.07 -10.94 -8.64
N ARG A 58 11.04 -10.25 -9.25
CA ARG A 58 11.29 -8.82 -9.02
C ARG A 58 10.57 -7.95 -10.06
N MET A 59 10.35 -6.67 -9.75
CA MET A 59 9.65 -5.71 -10.61
C MET A 59 10.32 -5.48 -11.97
N ASP A 60 11.65 -5.57 -12.03
CA ASP A 60 12.44 -5.45 -13.28
C ASP A 60 12.38 -6.69 -14.17
N GLY A 61 11.62 -7.70 -13.77
CA GLY A 61 11.46 -8.94 -14.52
C GLY A 61 12.45 -10.04 -14.17
N GLU A 62 13.46 -9.78 -13.31
CA GLU A 62 14.37 -10.83 -12.87
C GLU A 62 13.72 -11.88 -11.98
N GLU A 63 14.21 -13.13 -12.07
CA GLU A 63 13.75 -14.25 -11.25
C GLU A 63 14.91 -14.87 -10.47
N PHE A 64 14.70 -15.06 -9.18
CA PHE A 64 15.66 -15.67 -8.26
C PHE A 64 15.14 -17.02 -7.77
N ALA A 65 15.74 -18.10 -8.20
CA ALA A 65 15.33 -19.48 -7.84
C ALA A 65 16.18 -20.04 -6.69
N LEU A 66 15.53 -20.37 -5.59
CA LEU A 66 16.15 -20.82 -4.34
C LEU A 66 15.63 -22.21 -3.91
N PHE A 67 16.49 -23.05 -3.32
CA PHE A 67 16.09 -24.34 -2.77
C PHE A 67 15.66 -24.22 -1.28
N ILE A 68 14.88 -23.19 -0.96
CA ILE A 68 14.37 -22.95 0.39
C ILE A 68 12.84 -22.90 0.38
N PRO A 69 12.16 -23.24 1.47
CA PRO A 69 10.72 -23.14 1.55
C PRO A 69 10.26 -21.68 1.57
N ILE A 70 9.07 -21.41 1.01
CA ILE A 70 8.45 -20.07 1.01
C ILE A 70 8.33 -19.52 2.43
N SER A 71 8.02 -20.37 3.41
CA SER A 71 7.91 -19.96 4.83
C SER A 71 9.18 -19.34 5.39
N SER A 72 10.35 -19.79 4.93
CA SER A 72 11.63 -19.21 5.37
C SER A 72 11.85 -17.83 4.75
N ILE A 73 11.38 -17.60 3.52
CA ILE A 73 11.42 -16.29 2.87
C ILE A 73 10.46 -15.33 3.57
N LEU A 74 9.23 -15.77 3.85
CA LEU A 74 8.25 -14.96 4.57
C LEU A 74 8.68 -14.58 5.98
N ALA A 75 9.55 -15.38 6.61
CA ALA A 75 10.08 -15.06 7.93
C ALA A 75 10.99 -13.81 7.95
N VAL A 76 11.52 -13.40 6.79
CA VAL A 76 12.37 -12.21 6.64
C VAL A 76 11.68 -11.05 5.94
N LEU A 77 10.47 -11.26 5.42
CA LEU A 77 9.66 -10.24 4.77
C LEU A 77 8.57 -9.70 5.72
N PRO A 78 8.09 -8.45 5.54
CA PRO A 78 6.99 -7.89 6.31
C PRO A 78 5.69 -8.66 6.08
N GLU A 79 5.06 -9.19 7.14
CA GLU A 79 3.81 -9.97 7.03
C GLU A 79 2.64 -9.17 6.44
N CYS A 80 2.60 -7.86 6.70
CA CYS A 80 1.51 -6.99 6.25
C CYS A 80 1.52 -6.74 4.73
N GLU A 81 2.66 -6.91 4.07
CA GLU A 81 2.82 -6.62 2.64
C GLU A 81 2.61 -7.84 1.75
N PHE A 82 2.75 -9.05 2.30
CA PHE A 82 2.71 -10.28 1.52
C PHE A 82 1.51 -11.16 1.87
N LEU A 83 0.73 -11.51 0.84
CA LEU A 83 -0.45 -12.33 0.95
C LEU A 83 -0.20 -13.77 0.47
N ASN A 84 -0.39 -14.74 1.33
CA ASN A 84 -0.33 -16.15 0.97
C ASN A 84 -1.67 -16.59 0.34
N ILE A 85 -1.77 -16.50 -0.98
CA ILE A 85 -3.00 -16.78 -1.73
C ILE A 85 -3.21 -18.26 -2.03
N SER A 86 -2.13 -19.06 -2.09
CA SER A 86 -2.21 -20.52 -2.30
C SER A 86 -1.05 -21.24 -1.62
N LYS A 87 -1.05 -22.58 -1.58
CA LYS A 87 0.00 -23.40 -0.93
C LYS A 87 1.42 -23.10 -1.46
N GLY A 88 1.52 -22.61 -2.68
CA GLY A 88 2.81 -22.37 -3.34
C GLY A 88 2.95 -20.97 -3.94
N THR A 89 2.08 -20.01 -3.57
CA THR A 89 2.09 -18.69 -4.15
C THR A 89 1.78 -17.62 -3.09
N VAL A 90 2.66 -16.65 -3.03
CA VAL A 90 2.58 -15.46 -2.21
C VAL A 90 2.71 -14.24 -3.10
N VAL A 91 1.87 -13.24 -2.93
CA VAL A 91 1.87 -12.02 -3.75
C VAL A 91 2.07 -10.80 -2.86
N CYS A 92 2.75 -9.79 -3.38
CA CYS A 92 2.87 -8.51 -2.71
C CYS A 92 1.57 -7.72 -2.89
N ARG A 93 1.02 -7.20 -1.79
CA ARG A 93 -0.27 -6.51 -1.75
C ARG A 93 -0.27 -5.26 -2.62
N SER A 94 0.79 -4.45 -2.59
CA SER A 94 0.93 -3.21 -3.33
C SER A 94 0.97 -3.39 -4.86
N HIS A 95 1.25 -4.61 -5.34
CA HIS A 95 1.35 -4.93 -6.75
C HIS A 95 0.16 -5.73 -7.31
N ILE A 96 -0.91 -5.87 -6.52
CA ILE A 96 -2.17 -6.47 -6.99
C ILE A 96 -2.97 -5.40 -7.72
N VAL A 97 -3.21 -5.60 -9.00
CA VAL A 97 -4.04 -4.69 -9.83
C VAL A 97 -5.53 -5.03 -9.68
N ASN A 98 -5.87 -6.32 -9.61
CA ASN A 98 -7.26 -6.74 -9.51
C ASN A 98 -7.39 -8.10 -8.83
N ILE A 99 -8.53 -8.28 -8.15
CA ILE A 99 -8.96 -9.59 -7.62
C ILE A 99 -10.35 -9.88 -8.20
N SER A 100 -10.47 -10.95 -8.99
CA SER A 100 -11.76 -11.35 -9.58
C SER A 100 -12.73 -11.89 -8.53
N SER A 101 -14.03 -12.06 -8.90
CA SER A 101 -15.04 -12.72 -8.07
C SER A 101 -14.67 -14.15 -7.70
N ASP A 102 -13.91 -14.82 -8.56
CA ASP A 102 -13.49 -16.21 -8.42
C ASP A 102 -12.15 -16.38 -7.70
N GLY A 103 -11.60 -15.26 -7.20
CA GLY A 103 -10.35 -15.25 -6.44
C GLY A 103 -9.10 -15.39 -7.30
N VAL A 104 -9.12 -14.91 -8.54
CA VAL A 104 -7.93 -14.76 -9.39
C VAL A 104 -7.30 -13.40 -9.09
N TYR A 105 -6.03 -13.41 -8.76
CA TYR A 105 -5.21 -12.22 -8.49
C TYR A 105 -4.44 -11.85 -9.75
N THR A 106 -4.62 -10.64 -10.25
CA THR A 106 -3.86 -10.09 -11.38
C THR A 106 -2.81 -9.13 -10.84
N MET A 107 -1.56 -9.36 -11.18
CA MET A 107 -0.42 -8.56 -10.75
C MET A 107 -0.10 -7.44 -11.75
N SER A 108 0.70 -6.47 -11.32
CA SER A 108 1.09 -5.30 -12.13
C SER A 108 1.90 -5.66 -13.40
N ASP A 109 2.53 -6.82 -13.44
CA ASP A 109 3.23 -7.35 -14.61
C ASP A 109 2.30 -8.13 -15.58
N GLY A 110 0.98 -8.18 -15.30
CA GLY A 110 -0.02 -8.92 -16.08
C GLY A 110 -0.14 -10.40 -15.73
N CYS A 111 0.72 -10.94 -14.86
CA CYS A 111 0.59 -12.32 -14.40
C CYS A 111 -0.66 -12.51 -13.53
N SER A 112 -1.26 -13.70 -13.59
CA SER A 112 -2.45 -14.03 -12.82
C SER A 112 -2.28 -15.32 -12.02
N PHE A 113 -2.75 -15.33 -10.78
CA PHE A 113 -2.65 -16.46 -9.86
C PHE A 113 -4.00 -16.79 -9.24
N GLN A 114 -4.33 -18.09 -9.20
CA GLN A 114 -5.55 -18.57 -8.55
C GLN A 114 -5.35 -18.66 -7.03
N GLY A 115 -6.16 -17.95 -6.28
CA GLY A 115 -6.27 -18.09 -4.83
C GLY A 115 -6.96 -19.41 -4.42
N ARG A 116 -6.81 -19.81 -3.16
CA ARG A 116 -7.44 -21.03 -2.63
C ARG A 116 -8.97 -20.92 -2.66
N LYS A 117 -9.64 -21.92 -3.21
CA LYS A 117 -11.12 -21.98 -3.23
C LYS A 117 -11.76 -21.89 -1.84
N ARG A 118 -11.10 -22.44 -0.81
CA ARG A 118 -11.57 -22.36 0.59
C ARG A 118 -11.45 -20.96 1.19
N GLY A 119 -10.73 -20.05 0.57
CA GLY A 119 -10.49 -18.66 0.99
C GLY A 119 -11.33 -17.63 0.25
N LEU A 120 -12.37 -18.01 -0.51
CA LEU A 120 -13.16 -17.09 -1.33
C LEU A 120 -13.77 -15.92 -0.55
N SER A 121 -14.19 -16.14 0.69
CA SER A 121 -14.68 -15.07 1.57
C SER A 121 -13.59 -14.04 1.89
N SER A 122 -12.38 -14.50 2.22
CA SER A 122 -11.22 -13.65 2.47
C SER A 122 -10.79 -12.90 1.21
N HIS A 123 -10.82 -13.55 0.03
CA HIS A 123 -10.50 -12.91 -1.25
C HIS A 123 -11.52 -11.82 -1.61
N ARG A 124 -12.81 -12.07 -1.36
CA ARG A 124 -13.87 -11.06 -1.57
C ARG A 124 -13.71 -9.87 -0.65
N ARG A 125 -13.36 -10.11 0.62
CA ARG A 125 -13.10 -9.05 1.58
C ARG A 125 -11.91 -8.18 1.15
N LEU A 126 -10.78 -8.79 0.80
CA LEU A 126 -9.60 -8.07 0.28
C LEU A 126 -9.93 -7.25 -0.97
N ARG A 127 -10.71 -7.81 -1.90
CA ARG A 127 -11.19 -7.08 -3.09
C ARG A 127 -12.01 -5.85 -2.72
N THR A 128 -12.85 -5.95 -1.70
CA THR A 128 -13.66 -4.82 -1.23
C THR A 128 -12.77 -3.77 -0.56
N GLU A 129 -11.83 -4.19 0.27
CA GLU A 129 -10.86 -3.31 0.94
C GLU A 129 -10.03 -2.54 -0.08
N MET A 130 -9.45 -3.21 -1.08
CA MET A 130 -8.68 -2.55 -2.16
C MET A 130 -9.52 -1.57 -2.97
N ARG A 131 -10.78 -1.91 -3.29
CA ARG A 131 -11.70 -0.98 -3.98
C ARG A 131 -12.06 0.25 -3.15
N LEU A 132 -12.06 0.12 -1.84
CA LEU A 132 -12.28 1.24 -0.93
C LEU A 132 -11.03 2.11 -0.82
N GLU A 133 -9.83 1.49 -0.80
CA GLU A 133 -8.55 2.21 -0.81
C GLU A 133 -8.40 3.03 -2.11
N ASP A 134 -8.69 2.44 -3.28
CA ASP A 134 -8.69 3.15 -4.57
C ASP A 134 -9.68 4.31 -4.62
N LYS A 135 -10.83 4.16 -3.96
CA LYS A 135 -11.83 5.23 -3.86
C LYS A 135 -11.42 6.35 -2.91
N HIS A 136 -10.57 6.06 -1.93
CA HIS A 136 -10.10 7.06 -0.96
C HIS A 136 -8.87 7.85 -1.44
N THR A 137 -8.11 7.34 -2.41
CA THR A 137 -6.85 7.94 -2.86
C THR A 137 -6.98 8.84 -4.10
N SER A 138 -8.12 8.86 -4.77
CA SER A 138 -8.33 9.78 -5.89
C SER A 138 -8.75 11.17 -5.37
N PRO A 139 -8.01 12.25 -5.69
CA PRO A 139 -8.43 13.64 -5.37
C PRO A 139 -9.81 13.98 -5.92
N LEU A 140 -10.17 13.48 -7.11
CA LEU A 140 -11.49 13.59 -7.71
C LEU A 140 -12.61 13.02 -6.83
N ASN A 141 -12.33 11.89 -6.15
CA ASN A 141 -13.31 11.24 -5.30
C ASN A 141 -13.56 12.00 -3.98
N MET A 142 -12.57 12.76 -3.49
CA MET A 142 -12.76 13.63 -2.32
C MET A 142 -13.65 14.81 -2.67
N LEU A 143 -13.45 15.45 -3.82
CA LEU A 143 -14.29 16.56 -4.31
C LEU A 143 -15.73 16.12 -4.59
N GLU A 144 -15.95 14.94 -5.20
CA GLU A 144 -17.29 14.35 -5.39
C GLU A 144 -18.03 14.11 -4.06
N LYS A 145 -17.31 13.69 -3.01
CA LYS A 145 -17.91 13.53 -1.68
C LYS A 145 -18.21 14.87 -1.02
N CYS A 146 -17.38 15.87 -1.25
CA CYS A 146 -17.58 17.21 -0.74
C CYS A 146 -18.78 17.89 -1.38
N SER A 147 -19.18 17.56 -2.62
CA SER A 147 -20.39 18.10 -3.27
C SER A 147 -21.68 17.81 -2.49
N LEU A 148 -21.70 16.77 -1.65
CA LEU A 148 -22.81 16.52 -0.72
C LEU A 148 -22.94 17.60 0.36
N LEU A 149 -21.88 18.37 0.58
CA LEU A 149 -21.77 19.43 1.60
C LEU A 149 -22.07 20.81 1.02
N ASP A 150 -22.26 20.93 -0.31
CA ASP A 150 -22.54 22.20 -0.99
C ASP A 150 -23.80 22.88 -0.45
N ASN A 151 -24.81 22.10 -0.10
CA ASN A 151 -26.11 22.58 0.40
C ASN A 151 -26.20 22.59 1.93
N MET A 152 -25.12 22.36 2.66
CA MET A 152 -25.14 22.46 4.11
C MET A 152 -25.22 23.93 4.57
N PRO A 153 -26.08 24.26 5.57
CA PRO A 153 -26.20 25.61 6.09
C PRO A 153 -25.08 25.98 7.08
N LEU A 154 -23.91 25.38 6.90
CA LEU A 154 -22.71 25.60 7.71
C LEU A 154 -21.52 25.80 6.79
N ALA A 155 -20.67 26.78 7.08
CA ALA A 155 -19.42 26.99 6.38
C ALA A 155 -18.52 25.76 6.54
N PHE A 156 -18.10 25.19 5.43
CA PHE A 156 -17.26 24.00 5.38
C PHE A 156 -16.15 24.15 4.34
N CYS A 157 -14.94 23.78 4.74
CA CYS A 157 -13.79 23.74 3.82
C CYS A 157 -12.93 22.49 4.06
N VAL A 158 -12.17 22.14 3.05
CA VAL A 158 -11.10 21.15 3.11
C VAL A 158 -9.80 21.87 2.81
N ILE A 159 -8.84 21.76 3.72
CA ILE A 159 -7.53 22.39 3.58
C ILE A 159 -6.43 21.34 3.45
N GLU A 160 -5.42 21.66 2.66
CA GLU A 160 -4.16 20.94 2.61
C GLU A 160 -3.12 21.76 3.38
N LEU A 161 -2.52 21.15 4.41
CA LEU A 161 -1.48 21.80 5.20
C LEU A 161 -0.13 21.70 4.49
N VAL A 162 0.56 22.83 4.36
CA VAL A 162 1.92 22.92 3.85
C VAL A 162 2.90 22.87 5.03
N PHE A 163 3.86 21.96 4.96
CA PHE A 163 4.88 21.78 6.00
C PHE A 163 6.26 22.19 5.50
N ASN A 164 7.04 22.80 6.36
CA ASN A 164 8.47 23.06 6.09
C ASN A 164 9.32 21.78 6.27
N GLU A 165 10.63 21.91 6.03
CA GLU A 165 11.60 20.81 6.16
C GLU A 165 11.68 20.24 7.59
N ASP A 166 11.34 21.03 8.60
CA ASP A 166 11.29 20.62 10.01
C ASP A 166 9.99 19.92 10.38
N GLY A 167 9.03 19.79 9.44
CA GLY A 167 7.71 19.19 9.64
C GLY A 167 6.73 20.07 10.43
N ARG A 168 6.97 21.39 10.49
CA ARG A 168 6.02 22.36 11.05
C ARG A 168 5.09 22.85 9.96
N GLY A 169 3.80 22.94 10.26
CA GLY A 169 2.82 23.58 9.38
C GLY A 169 3.15 25.05 9.25
N VAL A 170 3.39 25.52 8.03
CA VAL A 170 3.76 26.90 7.71
C VAL A 170 2.70 27.61 6.90
N ASP A 171 1.79 26.86 6.29
CA ASP A 171 0.75 27.39 5.42
C ASP A 171 -0.36 26.38 5.18
N PHE A 172 -1.43 26.79 4.52
CA PHE A 172 -2.50 25.90 4.07
C PHE A 172 -3.07 26.38 2.74
N ILE A 173 -3.65 25.43 2.01
CA ILE A 173 -4.29 25.65 0.71
C ILE A 173 -5.72 25.13 0.78
N PHE A 174 -6.71 25.96 0.44
CA PHE A 174 -8.07 25.50 0.31
C PHE A 174 -8.21 24.58 -0.91
N ARG A 175 -8.65 23.35 -0.69
CA ARG A 175 -8.92 22.36 -1.74
C ARG A 175 -10.39 22.25 -2.08
N TYR A 176 -11.24 22.63 -1.15
CA TYR A 176 -12.68 22.70 -1.32
C TYR A 176 -13.27 23.70 -0.32
N CYS A 177 -14.26 24.49 -0.77
CA CYS A 177 -15.10 25.35 0.06
C CYS A 177 -16.54 25.26 -0.43
N ASN A 178 -17.51 25.24 0.48
CA ASN A 178 -18.91 25.39 0.11
C ASN A 178 -19.35 26.87 0.07
N ALA A 179 -20.53 27.15 -0.47
CA ALA A 179 -21.04 28.51 -0.63
C ALA A 179 -21.19 29.27 0.72
N GLU A 180 -21.42 28.58 1.83
CA GLU A 180 -21.49 29.20 3.15
C GLU A 180 -20.12 29.73 3.63
N MET A 181 -19.01 29.13 3.17
CA MET A 181 -17.67 29.62 3.46
C MET A 181 -17.40 30.99 2.83
N GLU A 182 -17.93 31.25 1.63
CA GLU A 182 -17.87 32.54 0.97
C GLU A 182 -18.51 33.66 1.81
N LYS A 183 -19.62 33.34 2.48
CA LYS A 183 -20.31 34.32 3.37
C LYS A 183 -19.50 34.62 4.63
N VAL A 184 -18.74 33.67 5.12
CA VAL A 184 -17.91 33.81 6.34
C VAL A 184 -16.64 34.60 6.03
N GLU A 185 -15.96 34.26 4.95
CA GLU A 185 -14.68 34.88 4.58
C GLU A 185 -14.86 36.18 3.77
N GLY A 186 -16.03 36.39 3.16
CA GLY A 186 -16.30 37.57 2.33
C GLY A 186 -15.55 37.59 1.00
N VAL A 187 -15.01 36.44 0.60
CA VAL A 187 -14.25 36.22 -0.63
C VAL A 187 -14.92 35.13 -1.45
N PRO A 188 -15.09 35.28 -2.78
CA PRO A 188 -15.67 34.26 -3.64
C PRO A 188 -14.89 32.93 -3.52
N VAL A 189 -15.60 31.79 -3.51
CA VAL A 189 -14.98 30.44 -3.41
C VAL A 189 -13.89 30.25 -4.48
N GLU A 190 -14.13 30.72 -5.71
CA GLU A 190 -13.20 30.60 -6.82
C GLU A 190 -11.85 31.32 -6.56
N GLU A 191 -11.87 32.37 -5.76
CA GLU A 191 -10.67 33.11 -5.39
C GLU A 191 -9.92 32.47 -4.21
N MET A 192 -10.59 31.69 -3.37
CA MET A 192 -10.00 30.97 -2.27
C MET A 192 -9.30 29.67 -2.70
N LEU A 193 -9.86 28.98 -3.71
CA LEU A 193 -9.37 27.66 -4.09
C LEU A 193 -7.95 27.70 -4.67
N ASN A 194 -7.12 26.74 -4.23
CA ASN A 194 -5.74 26.51 -4.69
C ASN A 194 -4.78 27.70 -4.46
N ARG A 195 -5.12 28.61 -3.58
CA ARG A 195 -4.22 29.67 -3.13
C ARG A 195 -3.66 29.37 -1.75
N SER A 196 -2.45 29.82 -1.53
CA SER A 196 -1.73 29.86 -0.26
C SER A 196 -2.20 31.08 0.52
N PHE A 197 -2.40 30.96 1.81
CA PHE A 197 -2.85 32.02 2.71
C PHE A 197 -1.78 32.44 3.71
#